data_67338ec902e91739f7cd1c5aac58b2ae
#
_entry.id   67338ec902e91739f7cd1c5aac58b2ae
#
_cell.length_a   1.000
_cell.length_b   1.000
_cell.length_c   1.000
_cell.angle_alpha   90.00
_cell.angle_beta   90.00
_cell.angle_gamma   90.00
#
_symmetry.space_group_name_H-M   'P 1'
#
loop_
_entity.id
_entity.type
_entity.pdbx_description
1 polymer ?
#
loop_
_entity_poly.entity_id
_entity_poly.type
_entity_poly.pdbx_seq_one_letter_code
_entity_poly.pdbx_strand_id
1 'polypeptide(L)'
;SKKNLTLTMLYLVPTPIGNLEDMTFRAVNILKEVDIILAEDTRTSAPLLKHFGIDKKVFAHHQHNEHKAVSEIIKFLKEGQKIALISDAGTPAISDPGFLLVRAALKEGLEVQCLPGATAFVPALVNSGLPNDRFCFEGFLPVKKGRQTRLKALAEEKRTMIFYESPHRILKTIEEFITVFGTERQASISRELSKLYEENVRGTLTDLKLHFENNPIKGEFVFCVGGLE
;
A
#
# COMPACT_ATOMS: atom_id res chain seq x y z
N SER A 1 19.29 1.57 39.36
CA SER A 1 18.27 0.57 38.98
C SER A 1 17.76 0.90 37.59
N LYS A 2 18.18 0.13 36.58
CA LYS A 2 17.57 0.22 35.26
C LYS A 2 16.14 -0.28 35.42
N LYS A 3 15.16 0.62 35.46
CA LYS A 3 13.78 0.27 35.20
C LYS A 3 13.74 -0.43 33.84
N ASN A 4 13.37 -1.71 33.81
CA ASN A 4 12.89 -2.35 32.60
C ASN A 4 11.63 -1.59 32.18
N LEU A 5 11.83 -0.53 31.40
CA LEU A 5 10.75 0.06 30.63
C LEU A 5 10.34 -1.03 29.65
N THR A 6 9.21 -1.68 29.94
CA THR A 6 8.49 -2.45 28.93
C THR A 6 8.17 -1.46 27.83
N LEU A 7 8.97 -1.46 26.76
CA LEU A 7 8.84 -0.54 25.64
C LEU A 7 7.47 -0.84 25.00
N THR A 8 6.52 0.02 25.32
CA THR A 8 5.27 0.11 24.59
C THR A 8 5.56 0.39 23.14
N MET A 9 5.04 -0.40 22.23
CA MET A 9 5.38 -0.30 20.81
C MET A 9 4.13 -0.41 19.95
N LEU A 10 3.99 0.53 19.03
CA LEU A 10 3.09 0.41 17.88
C LEU A 10 3.89 -0.17 16.70
N TYR A 11 3.51 -1.36 16.25
CA TYR A 11 4.07 -1.98 15.07
C TYR A 11 3.15 -1.79 13.87
N LEU A 12 3.72 -1.38 12.74
CA LEU A 12 3.04 -1.48 11.44
C LEU A 12 3.63 -2.69 10.74
N VAL A 13 2.77 -3.67 10.44
CA VAL A 13 3.20 -4.99 9.97
C VAL A 13 2.69 -5.24 8.56
N PRO A 14 3.60 -5.24 7.56
CA PRO A 14 3.24 -5.60 6.19
C PRO A 14 2.71 -7.04 6.11
N THR A 15 1.67 -7.21 5.31
CA THR A 15 1.06 -8.51 5.01
C THR A 15 1.20 -8.82 3.52
N PRO A 16 1.08 -10.10 3.10
CA PRO A 16 1.21 -10.47 1.69
C PRO A 16 0.23 -9.71 0.78
N ILE A 17 0.67 -9.43 -0.43
CA ILE A 17 -0.14 -8.81 -1.49
C ILE A 17 -0.79 -9.82 -2.44
N GLY A 18 -0.73 -11.11 -2.10
CA GLY A 18 -1.34 -12.18 -2.87
C GLY A 18 -0.62 -13.52 -2.81
N ASN A 19 0.57 -13.58 -2.21
CA ASN A 19 1.33 -14.81 -1.98
C ASN A 19 1.71 -14.90 -0.51
N LEU A 20 1.24 -15.93 0.18
CA LEU A 20 1.50 -16.13 1.61
C LEU A 20 3.00 -16.29 1.94
N GLU A 21 3.81 -16.73 0.99
CA GLU A 21 5.27 -16.85 1.16
C GLU A 21 5.99 -15.50 1.28
N ASP A 22 5.33 -14.39 0.91
CA ASP A 22 5.85 -13.04 1.11
C ASP A 22 5.65 -12.52 2.54
N MET A 23 5.04 -13.31 3.43
CA MET A 23 4.97 -12.98 4.85
C MET A 23 6.33 -13.20 5.51
N THR A 24 6.88 -12.17 6.13
CA THR A 24 8.18 -12.31 6.80
C THR A 24 8.07 -13.09 8.10
N PHE A 25 9.09 -13.86 8.45
CA PHE A 25 9.20 -14.52 9.76
C PHE A 25 9.04 -13.54 10.92
N ARG A 26 9.65 -12.35 10.79
CA ARG A 26 9.56 -11.31 11.81
C ARG A 26 8.13 -10.79 11.98
N ALA A 27 7.40 -10.59 10.89
CA ALA A 27 5.99 -10.20 10.95
C ALA A 27 5.15 -11.22 11.71
N VAL A 28 5.32 -12.51 11.42
CA VAL A 28 4.62 -13.59 12.14
C VAL A 28 4.95 -13.55 13.63
N ASN A 29 6.22 -13.43 13.99
CA ASN A 29 6.64 -13.39 15.39
C ASN A 29 6.06 -12.19 16.14
N ILE A 30 6.11 -10.98 15.55
CA ILE A 30 5.53 -9.78 16.15
C ILE A 30 4.02 -9.92 16.34
N LEU A 31 3.30 -10.44 15.35
CA LEU A 31 1.85 -10.64 15.45
C LEU A 31 1.48 -11.67 16.55
N LYS A 32 2.37 -12.64 16.83
CA LYS A 32 2.19 -13.58 17.95
C LYS A 32 2.54 -12.98 19.32
N GLU A 33 3.37 -11.93 19.37
CA GLU A 33 3.85 -11.32 20.61
C GLU A 33 3.00 -10.15 21.07
N VAL A 34 2.33 -9.41 20.18
CA VAL A 34 1.53 -8.24 20.54
C VAL A 34 0.29 -8.62 21.35
N ASP A 35 -0.24 -7.66 22.08
CA ASP A 35 -1.47 -7.83 22.87
C ASP A 35 -2.72 -7.66 21.99
N ILE A 36 -2.67 -6.75 21.02
CA ILE A 36 -3.80 -6.38 20.17
C ILE A 36 -3.33 -6.28 18.73
N ILE A 37 -4.15 -6.75 17.80
CA ILE A 37 -4.02 -6.52 16.36
C ILE A 37 -5.14 -5.59 15.90
N LEU A 38 -4.78 -4.55 15.18
CA LEU A 38 -5.69 -3.69 14.44
C LEU A 38 -5.68 -4.11 12.98
N ALA A 39 -6.83 -4.33 12.39
CA ALA A 39 -6.97 -4.75 11.00
C ALA A 39 -7.96 -3.83 10.26
N GLU A 40 -7.70 -3.56 8.99
CA GLU A 40 -8.60 -2.75 8.16
C GLU A 40 -9.96 -3.43 8.03
N ASP A 41 -9.99 -4.66 7.52
CA ASP A 41 -11.16 -5.55 7.54
C ASP A 41 -10.82 -6.85 8.29
N THR A 42 -11.46 -7.06 9.42
CA THR A 42 -11.23 -8.24 10.26
C THR A 42 -11.59 -9.55 9.55
N ARG A 43 -12.51 -9.50 8.58
CA ARG A 43 -12.92 -10.67 7.77
C ARG A 43 -11.82 -11.05 6.77
N THR A 44 -11.18 -10.07 6.17
CA THR A 44 -10.05 -10.26 5.23
C THR A 44 -8.82 -10.77 5.96
N SER A 45 -8.52 -10.27 7.16
CA SER A 45 -7.34 -10.66 7.93
C SER A 45 -7.48 -12.01 8.64
N ALA A 46 -8.68 -12.45 8.99
CA ALA A 46 -8.91 -13.68 9.75
C ALA A 46 -8.30 -14.93 9.10
N PRO A 47 -8.43 -15.21 7.79
CA PRO A 47 -7.79 -16.35 7.14
C PRO A 47 -6.26 -16.30 7.22
N LEU A 48 -5.66 -15.12 7.05
CA LEU A 48 -4.22 -14.91 7.16
C LEU A 48 -3.71 -15.24 8.56
N LEU A 49 -4.34 -14.66 9.58
CA LEU A 49 -3.97 -14.89 10.98
C LEU A 49 -4.11 -16.37 11.36
N LYS A 50 -5.19 -17.02 10.93
CA LYS A 50 -5.40 -18.44 11.13
C LYS A 50 -4.33 -19.30 10.46
N HIS A 51 -3.95 -18.97 9.22
CA HIS A 51 -2.92 -19.69 8.47
C HIS A 51 -1.57 -19.71 9.21
N PHE A 52 -1.19 -18.60 9.83
CA PHE A 52 0.06 -18.50 10.58
C PHE A 52 -0.06 -18.84 12.06
N GLY A 53 -1.22 -19.36 12.51
CA GLY A 53 -1.45 -19.75 13.91
C GLY A 53 -1.38 -18.57 14.87
N ILE A 54 -1.87 -17.42 14.45
CA ILE A 54 -1.92 -16.18 15.25
C ILE A 54 -3.31 -16.10 15.88
N ASP A 55 -3.37 -16.27 17.21
CA ASP A 55 -4.60 -16.17 18.01
C ASP A 55 -4.51 -14.96 18.93
N LYS A 56 -5.04 -13.84 18.49
CA LYS A 56 -5.01 -12.54 19.17
C LYS A 56 -6.34 -11.82 19.07
N LYS A 57 -6.57 -10.87 19.98
CA LYS A 57 -7.69 -9.94 19.86
C LYS A 57 -7.47 -9.05 18.64
N VAL A 58 -8.46 -9.01 17.75
CA VAL A 58 -8.42 -8.20 16.52
C VAL A 58 -9.55 -7.19 16.56
N PHE A 59 -9.22 -5.92 16.36
CA PHE A 59 -10.18 -4.83 16.27
C PHE A 59 -10.09 -4.16 14.90
N ALA A 60 -11.24 -3.70 14.40
CA ALA A 60 -11.30 -3.00 13.14
C ALA A 60 -10.69 -1.58 13.26
N HIS A 61 -9.79 -1.24 12.34
CA HIS A 61 -9.19 0.08 12.19
C HIS A 61 -9.19 0.47 10.71
N HIS A 62 -10.25 1.11 10.26
CA HIS A 62 -10.47 1.49 8.87
C HIS A 62 -10.70 2.99 8.73
N GLN A 63 -10.66 3.50 7.52
CA GLN A 63 -10.76 4.94 7.21
C GLN A 63 -11.97 5.62 7.88
N HIS A 64 -13.11 4.92 8.02
CA HIS A 64 -14.32 5.50 8.58
C HIS A 64 -14.32 5.62 10.11
N ASN A 65 -13.50 4.82 10.81
CA ASN A 65 -13.42 4.86 12.27
C ASN A 65 -12.09 5.41 12.82
N GLU A 66 -11.09 5.62 11.97
CA GLU A 66 -9.74 6.00 12.37
C GLU A 66 -9.71 7.20 13.33
N HIS A 67 -10.43 8.28 13.01
CA HIS A 67 -10.48 9.48 13.86
C HIS A 67 -11.01 9.23 15.27
N LYS A 68 -11.97 8.31 15.42
CA LYS A 68 -12.55 7.97 16.75
C LYS A 68 -11.68 6.96 17.48
N ALA A 69 -11.12 6.00 16.78
CA ALA A 69 -10.34 4.91 17.35
C ALA A 69 -8.97 5.35 17.87
N VAL A 70 -8.33 6.34 17.23
CA VAL A 70 -6.97 6.78 17.57
C VAL A 70 -6.79 7.10 19.05
N SER A 71 -7.70 7.86 19.66
CA SER A 71 -7.57 8.25 21.07
C SER A 71 -7.60 7.05 22.02
N GLU A 72 -8.44 6.05 21.74
CA GLU A 72 -8.53 4.82 22.52
C GLU A 72 -7.29 3.96 22.37
N ILE A 73 -6.79 3.83 21.14
CA ILE A 73 -5.55 3.07 20.84
C ILE A 73 -4.34 3.71 21.54
N ILE A 74 -4.25 5.04 21.51
CA ILE A 74 -3.19 5.78 22.23
C ILE A 74 -3.26 5.51 23.72
N LYS A 75 -4.46 5.42 24.31
CA LYS A 75 -4.62 5.07 25.72
C LYS A 75 -4.07 3.67 26.01
N PHE A 76 -4.41 2.67 25.21
CA PHE A 76 -3.90 1.31 25.38
C PHE A 76 -2.38 1.26 25.26
N LEU A 77 -1.80 1.99 24.30
CA LEU A 77 -0.34 2.10 24.17
C LEU A 77 0.29 2.72 25.45
N LYS A 78 -0.30 3.78 26.00
CA LYS A 78 0.18 4.41 27.26
C LYS A 78 0.04 3.48 28.48
N GLU A 79 -0.92 2.57 28.45
CA GLU A 79 -1.10 1.54 29.48
C GLU A 79 -0.09 0.37 29.33
N GLY A 80 0.83 0.43 28.37
CA GLY A 80 1.90 -0.55 28.19
C GLY A 80 1.55 -1.69 27.24
N GLN A 81 0.44 -1.62 26.53
CA GLN A 81 0.07 -2.65 25.56
C GLN A 81 0.91 -2.51 24.28
N LYS A 82 1.32 -3.66 23.72
CA LYS A 82 1.94 -3.75 22.39
C LYS A 82 0.86 -3.95 21.36
N ILE A 83 0.84 -3.11 20.34
CA ILE A 83 -0.22 -3.12 19.32
C ILE A 83 0.41 -3.24 17.94
N ALA A 84 -0.13 -4.10 17.09
CA ALA A 84 0.22 -4.19 15.68
C ALA A 84 -0.94 -3.71 14.82
N LEU A 85 -0.63 -2.91 13.80
CA LEU A 85 -1.56 -2.53 12.73
C LEU A 85 -1.20 -3.32 11.47
N ILE A 86 -2.18 -3.96 10.87
CA ILE A 86 -2.12 -4.58 9.54
C ILE A 86 -3.18 -3.97 8.63
N SER A 87 -2.93 -3.98 7.32
CA SER A 87 -3.92 -3.65 6.30
C SER A 87 -4.40 -4.93 5.60
N ASP A 88 -5.34 -4.81 4.68
CA ASP A 88 -5.85 -5.96 3.91
C ASP A 88 -4.75 -6.60 3.06
N ALA A 89 -3.81 -5.80 2.54
CA ALA A 89 -2.66 -6.26 1.78
C ALA A 89 -1.52 -5.23 1.82
N GLY A 90 -0.30 -5.69 1.90
CA GLY A 90 0.89 -4.85 1.83
C GLY A 90 1.21 -4.08 3.12
N THR A 91 1.87 -2.95 2.97
CA THR A 91 2.34 -2.11 4.08
C THR A 91 1.24 -1.16 4.55
N PRO A 92 0.85 -1.21 5.85
CA PRO A 92 -0.14 -0.29 6.40
C PRO A 92 0.26 1.18 6.22
N ALA A 93 -0.70 2.07 6.17
CA ALA A 93 -0.56 3.52 5.95
C ALA A 93 -0.11 3.95 4.54
N ILE A 94 0.25 3.03 3.67
CA ILE A 94 0.53 3.32 2.25
C ILE A 94 -0.73 3.09 1.43
N SER A 95 -1.44 4.17 1.09
CA SER A 95 -2.79 4.16 0.49
C SER A 95 -3.87 3.46 1.35
N ASP A 96 -3.57 3.22 2.62
CA ASP A 96 -4.39 2.51 3.61
C ASP A 96 -4.48 3.31 4.91
N PRO A 97 -5.40 2.97 5.84
CA PRO A 97 -5.48 3.57 7.16
C PRO A 97 -4.18 3.35 7.95
N GLY A 98 -3.86 4.31 8.84
CA GLY A 98 -2.72 4.20 9.75
C GLY A 98 -1.92 5.49 9.94
N PHE A 99 -1.94 6.41 8.97
CA PHE A 99 -1.20 7.66 9.07
C PHE A 99 -1.57 8.47 10.32
N LEU A 100 -2.86 8.61 10.61
CA LEU A 100 -3.33 9.38 11.78
C LEU A 100 -2.89 8.74 13.09
N LEU A 101 -2.93 7.40 13.17
CA LEU A 101 -2.49 6.66 14.34
C LEU A 101 -0.99 6.82 14.57
N VAL A 102 -0.17 6.64 13.54
CA VAL A 102 1.29 6.83 13.62
C VAL A 102 1.62 8.25 14.07
N ARG A 103 1.01 9.24 13.44
CA ARG A 103 1.21 10.66 13.78
C ARG A 103 0.82 10.96 15.24
N ALA A 104 -0.29 10.41 15.69
CA ALA A 104 -0.74 10.59 17.07
C ALA A 104 0.20 9.91 18.07
N ALA A 105 0.64 8.69 17.80
CA ALA A 105 1.57 7.96 18.64
C ALA A 105 2.91 8.71 18.79
N LEU A 106 3.47 9.18 17.69
CA LEU A 106 4.71 9.97 17.71
C LEU A 106 4.56 11.29 18.45
N LYS A 107 3.42 11.97 18.31
CA LYS A 107 3.13 13.21 19.05
C LYS A 107 3.08 12.98 20.56
N GLU A 108 2.67 11.81 21.00
CA GLU A 108 2.63 11.41 22.42
C GLU A 108 3.95 10.79 22.90
N GLY A 109 5.01 10.81 22.07
CA GLY A 109 6.32 10.27 22.44
C GLY A 109 6.35 8.73 22.52
N LEU A 110 5.39 8.06 21.90
CA LEU A 110 5.35 6.59 21.87
C LEU A 110 6.23 6.03 20.75
N GLU A 111 6.78 4.86 20.98
CA GLU A 111 7.61 4.18 20.00
C GLU A 111 6.77 3.59 18.87
N VAL A 112 7.20 3.83 17.64
CA VAL A 112 6.55 3.32 16.42
C VAL A 112 7.59 2.62 15.56
N GLN A 113 7.27 1.42 15.11
CA GLN A 113 8.12 0.66 14.21
C GLN A 113 7.32 0.07 13.04
N CYS A 114 7.65 0.49 11.82
CA CYS A 114 7.19 -0.20 10.61
C CYS A 114 8.20 -1.28 10.23
N LEU A 115 7.75 -2.52 10.08
CA LEU A 115 8.60 -3.60 9.62
C LEU A 115 8.80 -3.51 8.10
N PRO A 116 9.96 -3.92 7.57
CA PRO A 116 10.11 -4.17 6.14
C PRO A 116 9.24 -5.37 5.72
N GLY A 117 8.69 -5.30 4.54
CA GLY A 117 7.86 -6.38 4.03
C GLY A 117 7.19 -6.05 2.70
N ALA A 118 6.18 -6.81 2.33
CA ALA A 118 5.49 -6.71 1.07
C ALA A 118 4.86 -5.32 0.86
N THR A 119 5.06 -4.78 -0.34
CA THR A 119 4.48 -3.51 -0.80
C THR A 119 4.41 -3.56 -2.33
N ALA A 120 3.23 -3.35 -2.90
CA ALA A 120 3.02 -3.58 -4.33
C ALA A 120 3.83 -2.64 -5.25
N PHE A 121 3.99 -1.37 -4.87
CA PHE A 121 4.64 -0.40 -5.75
C PHE A 121 6.14 -0.64 -5.94
N VAL A 122 6.83 -1.25 -4.98
CA VAL A 122 8.28 -1.50 -5.08
C VAL A 122 8.59 -2.54 -6.16
N PRO A 123 8.03 -3.76 -6.14
CA PRO A 123 8.25 -4.70 -7.23
C PRO A 123 7.73 -4.21 -8.59
N ALA A 124 6.61 -3.47 -8.61
CA ALA A 124 6.11 -2.87 -9.84
C ALA A 124 7.11 -1.88 -10.46
N LEU A 125 7.69 -1.00 -9.65
CA LEU A 125 8.71 -0.05 -10.11
C LEU A 125 9.95 -0.78 -10.63
N VAL A 126 10.44 -1.77 -9.92
CA VAL A 126 11.62 -2.56 -10.35
C VAL A 126 11.31 -3.32 -11.64
N ASN A 127 10.15 -3.97 -11.72
CA ASN A 127 9.70 -4.70 -12.91
C ASN A 127 9.46 -3.80 -14.13
N SER A 128 9.22 -2.50 -13.91
CA SER A 128 8.93 -1.56 -15.02
C SER A 128 10.11 -1.36 -15.97
N GLY A 129 11.34 -1.46 -15.45
CA GLY A 129 12.54 -1.10 -16.20
C GLY A 129 12.71 0.40 -16.45
N LEU A 130 11.83 1.24 -15.91
CA LEU A 130 11.96 2.70 -15.96
C LEU A 130 13.01 3.21 -14.97
N PRO A 131 13.56 4.42 -15.14
CA PRO A 131 14.46 5.02 -14.17
C PRO A 131 13.86 5.01 -12.76
N ASN A 132 14.59 4.49 -11.79
CA ASN A 132 14.11 4.27 -10.43
C ASN A 132 15.00 4.86 -9.33
N ASP A 133 16.04 5.60 -9.70
CA ASP A 133 16.90 6.33 -8.78
C ASP A 133 16.14 7.44 -8.03
N ARG A 134 15.16 8.05 -8.71
CA ARG A 134 14.20 9.00 -8.14
C ARG A 134 12.83 8.75 -8.73
N PHE A 135 11.83 8.66 -7.88
CA PHE A 135 10.45 8.40 -8.28
C PHE A 135 9.47 9.14 -7.36
N CYS A 136 8.23 9.26 -7.79
CA CYS A 136 7.14 9.72 -6.94
C CYS A 136 6.01 8.70 -6.91
N PHE A 137 5.53 8.44 -5.70
CA PHE A 137 4.37 7.59 -5.46
C PHE A 137 3.12 8.45 -5.36
N GLU A 138 2.22 8.31 -6.33
CA GLU A 138 0.98 9.06 -6.44
C GLU A 138 -0.23 8.32 -5.85
N GLY A 139 -0.12 6.99 -5.69
CA GLY A 139 -1.22 6.15 -5.23
C GLY A 139 -2.42 6.21 -6.16
N PHE A 140 -3.63 6.24 -5.60
CA PHE A 140 -4.87 6.41 -6.35
C PHE A 140 -5.11 7.88 -6.67
N LEU A 141 -5.26 8.20 -7.95
CA LEU A 141 -5.71 9.52 -8.36
C LEU A 141 -7.14 9.79 -7.88
N PRO A 142 -7.50 11.06 -7.61
CA PRO A 142 -8.89 11.41 -7.30
C PRO A 142 -9.86 10.85 -8.35
N VAL A 143 -11.03 10.36 -7.91
CA VAL A 143 -12.02 9.76 -8.83
C VAL A 143 -12.67 10.82 -9.73
N LYS A 144 -12.96 12.01 -9.17
CA LYS A 144 -13.64 13.12 -9.87
C LYS A 144 -13.00 14.45 -9.55
N LYS A 145 -13.36 15.06 -8.40
CA LYS A 145 -12.88 16.39 -8.00
C LYS A 145 -11.36 16.38 -7.80
N GLY A 146 -10.66 17.30 -8.45
CA GLY A 146 -9.20 17.44 -8.34
C GLY A 146 -8.39 16.55 -9.28
N ARG A 147 -9.02 15.57 -9.98
CA ARG A 147 -8.33 14.65 -10.87
C ARG A 147 -7.60 15.36 -12.02
N GLN A 148 -8.29 16.22 -12.76
CA GLN A 148 -7.70 16.94 -13.88
C GLN A 148 -6.62 17.95 -13.43
N THR A 149 -6.81 18.58 -12.29
CA THR A 149 -5.80 19.49 -11.69
C THR A 149 -4.53 18.70 -11.35
N ARG A 150 -4.66 17.50 -10.76
CA ARG A 150 -3.51 16.66 -10.44
C ARG A 150 -2.80 16.17 -11.68
N LEU A 151 -3.54 15.68 -12.67
CA LEU A 151 -2.98 15.23 -13.96
C LEU A 151 -2.17 16.33 -14.65
N LYS A 152 -2.71 17.56 -14.72
CA LYS A 152 -1.99 18.70 -15.29
C LYS A 152 -0.70 19.02 -14.52
N ALA A 153 -0.74 18.96 -13.20
CA ALA A 153 0.46 19.18 -12.37
C ALA A 153 1.54 18.12 -12.61
N LEU A 154 1.16 16.90 -12.95
CA LEU A 154 2.08 15.80 -13.25
C LEU A 154 2.67 15.83 -14.66
N ALA A 155 2.14 16.66 -15.56
CA ALA A 155 2.64 16.76 -16.93
C ALA A 155 4.14 17.11 -17.01
N GLU A 156 4.62 17.94 -16.07
CA GLU A 156 6.01 18.40 -15.96
C GLU A 156 6.88 17.54 -15.03
N GLU A 157 6.35 16.43 -14.50
CA GLU A 157 7.10 15.56 -13.58
C GLU A 157 8.21 14.82 -14.35
N LYS A 158 9.45 14.98 -13.89
CA LYS A 158 10.64 14.38 -14.51
C LYS A 158 11.00 13.01 -13.93
N ARG A 159 10.45 12.66 -12.77
CA ARG A 159 10.68 11.37 -12.12
C ARG A 159 9.68 10.34 -12.62
N THR A 160 10.04 9.07 -12.53
CA THR A 160 9.06 7.99 -12.70
C THR A 160 7.93 8.14 -11.70
N MET A 161 6.69 8.09 -12.18
CA MET A 161 5.47 8.21 -11.39
C MET A 161 4.84 6.85 -11.19
N ILE A 162 4.33 6.56 -9.99
CA ILE A 162 3.71 5.28 -9.65
C ILE A 162 2.29 5.52 -9.16
N PHE A 163 1.33 4.84 -9.79
CA PHE A 163 -0.10 4.93 -9.46
C PHE A 163 -0.66 3.56 -9.10
N TYR A 164 -1.61 3.55 -8.18
CA TYR A 164 -2.54 2.42 -8.02
C TYR A 164 -3.79 2.71 -8.83
N GLU A 165 -4.35 1.68 -9.46
CA GLU A 165 -5.57 1.83 -10.24
C GLU A 165 -6.46 0.59 -10.14
N SER A 166 -7.76 0.81 -10.22
CA SER A 166 -8.74 -0.26 -10.23
C SER A 166 -8.97 -0.80 -11.65
N PRO A 167 -9.37 -2.08 -11.79
CA PRO A 167 -9.67 -2.67 -13.09
C PRO A 167 -10.77 -1.90 -13.83
N HIS A 168 -11.72 -1.29 -13.09
CA HIS A 168 -12.84 -0.55 -13.68
C HIS A 168 -12.44 0.77 -14.35
N ARG A 169 -11.24 1.27 -14.07
CA ARG A 169 -10.77 2.58 -14.56
C ARG A 169 -9.48 2.53 -15.35
N ILE A 170 -8.83 1.37 -15.45
CA ILE A 170 -7.51 1.27 -16.07
C ILE A 170 -7.47 1.83 -17.49
N LEU A 171 -8.43 1.47 -18.36
CA LEU A 171 -8.48 1.98 -19.74
C LEU A 171 -8.71 3.48 -19.78
N LYS A 172 -9.63 3.99 -18.98
CA LYS A 172 -9.88 5.43 -18.90
C LYS A 172 -8.63 6.18 -18.42
N THR A 173 -7.94 5.64 -17.43
CA THR A 173 -6.71 6.24 -16.92
C THR A 173 -5.60 6.24 -17.97
N ILE A 174 -5.44 5.16 -18.74
CA ILE A 174 -4.49 5.12 -19.85
C ILE A 174 -4.81 6.21 -20.88
N GLU A 175 -6.07 6.40 -21.25
CA GLU A 175 -6.51 7.44 -22.19
C GLU A 175 -6.23 8.87 -21.67
N GLU A 176 -6.49 9.10 -20.39
CA GLU A 176 -6.16 10.38 -19.75
C GLU A 176 -4.64 10.60 -19.72
N PHE A 177 -3.86 9.57 -19.45
CA PHE A 177 -2.40 9.66 -19.46
C PHE A 177 -1.85 9.91 -20.86
N ILE A 178 -2.41 9.29 -21.91
CA ILE A 178 -2.07 9.59 -23.31
C ILE A 178 -2.31 11.07 -23.60
N THR A 179 -3.43 11.61 -23.16
CA THR A 179 -3.78 13.03 -23.37
C THR A 179 -2.81 13.98 -22.66
N VAL A 180 -2.35 13.63 -21.45
CA VAL A 180 -1.52 14.50 -20.61
C VAL A 180 -0.03 14.31 -20.88
N PHE A 181 0.43 13.06 -21.05
CA PHE A 181 1.85 12.71 -21.15
C PHE A 181 2.31 12.41 -22.60
N GLY A 182 1.38 12.22 -23.52
CA GLY A 182 1.66 11.85 -24.91
C GLY A 182 1.63 10.34 -25.16
N THR A 183 1.38 9.96 -26.41
CA THR A 183 1.22 8.56 -26.86
C THR A 183 2.46 7.71 -26.65
N GLU A 184 3.65 8.31 -26.83
CA GLU A 184 4.95 7.64 -26.82
C GLU A 184 5.59 7.56 -25.43
N ARG A 185 4.94 8.12 -24.39
CA ARG A 185 5.46 8.07 -23.04
C ARG A 185 5.64 6.61 -22.60
N GLN A 186 6.86 6.27 -22.17
CA GLN A 186 7.18 4.94 -21.68
C GLN A 186 6.46 4.65 -20.36
N ALA A 187 5.89 3.48 -20.26
CA ALA A 187 5.10 3.08 -19.11
C ALA A 187 5.14 1.57 -18.89
N SER A 188 4.66 1.13 -17.75
CA SER A 188 4.49 -0.26 -17.40
C SER A 188 3.27 -0.44 -16.51
N ILE A 189 2.52 -1.51 -16.74
CA ILE A 189 1.45 -1.94 -15.86
C ILE A 189 1.79 -3.32 -15.31
N SER A 190 1.86 -3.42 -13.97
CA SER A 190 1.93 -4.70 -13.28
C SER A 190 0.54 -5.07 -12.79
N ARG A 191 0.08 -6.25 -13.18
CA ARG A 191 -1.23 -6.80 -12.82
C ARG A 191 -1.04 -8.03 -11.95
N GLU A 192 -1.83 -8.14 -10.88
CA GLU A 192 -1.85 -9.33 -10.01
C GLU A 192 -0.45 -9.75 -9.49
N LEU A 193 0.35 -8.77 -9.06
CA LEU A 193 1.68 -9.01 -8.50
C LEU A 193 1.67 -10.06 -7.41
N SER A 194 2.66 -10.97 -7.43
CA SER A 194 2.83 -12.10 -6.52
C SER A 194 1.79 -13.22 -6.64
N LYS A 195 0.77 -13.06 -7.50
CA LYS A 195 -0.30 -14.04 -7.69
C LYS A 195 -0.06 -14.92 -8.91
N LEU A 196 -0.89 -15.97 -9.06
CA LEU A 196 -0.79 -16.94 -10.16
C LEU A 196 -0.84 -16.30 -11.56
N TYR A 197 -1.62 -15.25 -11.70
CA TYR A 197 -1.80 -14.56 -13.00
C TYR A 197 -1.07 -13.22 -13.06
N GLU A 198 0.10 -13.15 -12.39
CA GLU A 198 0.96 -11.97 -12.50
C GLU A 198 1.33 -11.70 -13.95
N GLU A 199 1.18 -10.45 -14.36
CA GLU A 199 1.52 -9.96 -15.68
C GLU A 199 2.18 -8.59 -15.59
N ASN A 200 3.25 -8.39 -16.35
CA ASN A 200 3.94 -7.12 -16.46
C ASN A 200 3.97 -6.68 -17.94
N VAL A 201 3.18 -5.67 -18.28
CA VAL A 201 3.09 -5.13 -19.65
C VAL A 201 3.88 -3.85 -19.72
N ARG A 202 4.83 -3.76 -20.65
CA ARG A 202 5.76 -2.64 -20.83
C ARG A 202 5.68 -2.11 -22.24
N GLY A 203 5.91 -0.82 -22.43
CA GLY A 203 5.93 -0.16 -23.72
C GLY A 203 5.50 1.29 -23.61
N THR A 204 5.03 1.85 -24.72
CA THR A 204 4.41 3.16 -24.75
C THR A 204 3.01 3.10 -24.14
N LEU A 205 2.45 4.26 -23.78
CA LEU A 205 1.05 4.33 -23.34
C LEU A 205 0.08 3.79 -24.41
N THR A 206 0.41 3.97 -25.70
CA THR A 206 -0.35 3.39 -26.81
C THR A 206 -0.30 1.87 -26.80
N ASP A 207 0.88 1.27 -26.59
CA ASP A 207 1.03 -0.18 -26.50
C ASP A 207 0.20 -0.77 -25.35
N LEU A 208 0.23 -0.11 -24.19
CA LEU A 208 -0.55 -0.53 -23.03
C LEU A 208 -2.06 -0.45 -23.30
N LYS A 209 -2.51 0.63 -23.94
CA LYS A 209 -3.90 0.77 -24.35
C LYS A 209 -4.34 -0.40 -25.24
N LEU A 210 -3.58 -0.67 -26.29
CA LEU A 210 -3.86 -1.76 -27.22
C LEU A 210 -3.92 -3.12 -26.51
N HIS A 211 -2.98 -3.38 -25.59
CA HIS A 211 -2.96 -4.62 -24.83
C HIS A 211 -4.24 -4.80 -24.01
N PHE A 212 -4.64 -3.80 -23.21
CA PHE A 212 -5.79 -3.90 -22.32
C PHE A 212 -7.14 -3.76 -23.01
N GLU A 213 -7.20 -3.24 -24.24
CA GLU A 213 -8.41 -3.31 -25.08
C GLU A 213 -8.67 -4.74 -25.59
N ASN A 214 -7.63 -5.55 -25.74
CA ASN A 214 -7.71 -6.90 -26.33
C ASN A 214 -7.57 -8.03 -25.29
N ASN A 215 -7.35 -7.73 -24.02
CA ASN A 215 -7.14 -8.73 -22.98
C ASN A 215 -8.04 -8.46 -21.76
N PRO A 216 -8.37 -9.50 -20.97
CA PRO A 216 -9.21 -9.34 -19.79
C PRO A 216 -8.65 -8.34 -18.78
N ILE A 217 -9.48 -7.43 -18.31
CA ILE A 217 -9.15 -6.43 -17.29
C ILE A 217 -9.72 -6.92 -15.95
N LYS A 218 -8.89 -7.67 -15.20
CA LYS A 218 -9.24 -8.21 -13.88
C LYS A 218 -8.06 -8.10 -12.93
N GLY A 219 -8.35 -7.96 -11.65
CA GLY A 219 -7.36 -7.96 -10.59
C GLY A 219 -6.90 -6.58 -10.18
N GLU A 220 -5.73 -6.51 -9.58
CA GLU A 220 -5.14 -5.30 -9.01
C GLU A 220 -3.99 -4.82 -9.89
N PHE A 221 -3.91 -3.51 -10.07
CA PHE A 221 -2.99 -2.87 -11.01
C PHE A 221 -2.08 -1.87 -10.32
N VAL A 222 -0.80 -1.92 -10.67
CA VAL A 222 0.16 -0.84 -10.40
C VAL A 222 0.64 -0.28 -11.73
N PHE A 223 0.52 1.02 -11.91
CA PHE A 223 0.85 1.71 -13.14
C PHE A 223 2.07 2.61 -12.93
N CYS A 224 3.18 2.30 -13.59
CA CYS A 224 4.38 3.12 -13.61
C CYS A 224 4.47 3.89 -14.93
N VAL A 225 4.73 5.19 -14.85
CA VAL A 225 4.88 6.08 -16.01
C VAL A 225 6.21 6.81 -15.93
N GLY A 226 6.99 6.79 -17.00
CA GLY A 226 8.25 7.51 -17.07
C GLY A 226 8.05 9.02 -16.94
N GLY A 227 9.05 9.70 -16.40
CA GLY A 227 9.05 11.15 -16.28
C GLY A 227 9.19 11.88 -17.64
N LEU A 228 9.07 13.19 -17.61
CA LEU A 228 9.35 14.04 -18.76
C LEU A 228 10.88 14.03 -19.04
N GLU A 229 11.28 13.70 -20.26
CA GLU A 229 12.67 13.77 -20.74
C GLU A 229 13.08 15.20 -21.09
#